data_e0806b6d120c48159dc127035072495d
#
_entry.id   e0806b6d120c48159dc127035072495d
#
_cell.length_a   1.000
_cell.length_b   1.000
_cell.length_c   1.000
_cell.angle_alpha   90.00
_cell.angle_beta   90.00
_cell.angle_gamma   90.00
#
_symmetry.space_group_name_H-M   'P 1'
#
loop_
_entity.id
_entity.type
_entity.pdbx_description
1 polymer ?
#
loop_
_entity_poly.entity_id
_entity_poly.type
_entity_poly.pdbx_seq_one_letter_code
_entity_poly.pdbx_strand_id
1 'polypeptide(L)'
;MKKLTLIALAFSFIFISCGRFGNKEMDGTKDMRIVCLSKHLTEYVFALGKGHNIVAVDLTSTYPDSAKLLKTVGYHRALNPEGIIAMNPDLVIHSNDIGPENVLPQIIKAGLNVKAFGGANTIDSARILLKQLGKFFGVEKVADSLIKKMDDGIAKAADTLKALQLTDSLKVMIIHFGQRNNTYFVMSGRNGVGDKMIRLAGCTPATYNGKGARGMSAEAVAMANPDIIIATDFGYDRMGSMDKFISTVPGVALTNAGKNKRIVRFEEHDLIYFGPRTGDNVIKLINLLHPSASAQKK
;
A
#
# COMPACT_ATOMS: atom_id res chain seq x y z
N MET A 1 -14.37 74.09 49.75
CA MET A 1 -14.70 72.79 50.35
C MET A 1 -15.34 71.94 49.31
N LYS A 2 -14.56 71.25 48.54
CA LYS A 2 -15.04 70.35 47.48
C LYS A 2 -14.42 68.99 47.74
N LYS A 3 -15.27 67.99 47.96
CA LYS A 3 -14.86 66.62 48.20
C LYS A 3 -14.55 65.95 46.86
N LEU A 4 -13.31 65.46 46.65
CA LEU A 4 -12.88 64.73 45.47
C LEU A 4 -13.10 63.29 45.81
N THR A 5 -14.01 62.63 45.04
CA THR A 5 -14.29 61.19 45.13
C THR A 5 -13.45 60.50 44.06
N LEU A 6 -12.45 59.69 44.46
CA LEU A 6 -11.61 58.90 43.62
C LEU A 6 -12.36 57.60 43.28
N ILE A 7 -12.70 57.38 41.97
CA ILE A 7 -13.24 56.13 41.48
C ILE A 7 -12.06 55.28 40.99
N ALA A 8 -11.75 54.24 41.75
CA ALA A 8 -10.78 53.20 41.29
C ALA A 8 -11.45 52.24 40.31
N LEU A 9 -11.07 52.32 39.05
CA LEU A 9 -11.50 51.38 38.01
C LEU A 9 -10.63 50.13 38.09
N ALA A 10 -11.14 49.07 38.70
CA ALA A 10 -10.48 47.76 38.74
C ALA A 10 -10.60 47.12 37.34
N PHE A 11 -9.49 47.04 36.60
CA PHE A 11 -9.38 46.35 35.33
C PHE A 11 -9.16 44.85 35.59
N SER A 12 -10.27 44.05 35.61
CA SER A 12 -10.20 42.59 35.69
C SER A 12 -9.76 42.03 34.35
N PHE A 13 -8.50 41.67 34.24
CA PHE A 13 -8.02 40.82 33.15
C PHE A 13 -8.57 39.40 33.33
N ILE A 14 -9.60 39.06 32.62
CA ILE A 14 -10.07 37.68 32.47
C ILE A 14 -9.16 37.01 31.48
N PHE A 15 -8.19 36.20 31.95
CA PHE A 15 -7.46 35.25 31.17
C PHE A 15 -8.42 34.14 30.73
N ILE A 16 -8.97 34.25 29.53
CA ILE A 16 -9.65 33.13 28.88
C ILE A 16 -8.54 32.19 28.44
N SER A 17 -8.16 31.27 29.32
CA SER A 17 -7.39 30.09 28.98
C SER A 17 -8.27 29.19 28.11
N CYS A 18 -8.15 29.29 26.78
CA CYS A 18 -8.72 28.37 25.89
C CYS A 18 -8.03 27.00 26.05
N GLY A 19 -8.53 26.19 26.98
CA GLY A 19 -8.23 24.77 27.07
C GLY A 19 -8.69 24.05 25.80
N ARG A 20 -7.78 23.89 24.81
CA ARG A 20 -8.01 23.21 23.54
C ARG A 20 -7.79 21.69 23.67
N PHE A 21 -8.28 21.10 24.74
CA PHE A 21 -8.32 19.68 24.99
C PHE A 21 -9.76 19.22 25.20
N GLY A 22 -10.55 19.29 24.13
CA GLY A 22 -11.82 18.59 24.05
C GLY A 22 -11.67 17.52 22.99
N ASN A 23 -12.06 16.28 23.27
CA ASN A 23 -12.37 15.29 22.26
C ASN A 23 -13.45 15.88 21.34
N LYS A 24 -13.04 16.59 20.31
CA LYS A 24 -13.95 16.99 19.24
C LYS A 24 -14.31 15.72 18.49
N GLU A 25 -15.55 15.24 18.62
CA GLU A 25 -16.17 14.43 17.59
C GLU A 25 -15.93 15.16 16.28
N MET A 26 -15.13 14.56 15.39
CA MET A 26 -14.77 15.19 14.13
C MET A 26 -16.01 15.17 13.23
N ASP A 27 -16.64 16.30 13.07
CA ASP A 27 -17.67 16.50 12.04
C ASP A 27 -17.05 16.19 10.68
N GLY A 28 -17.53 15.12 10.03
CA GLY A 28 -16.96 14.55 8.80
C GLY A 28 -17.05 15.44 7.55
N THR A 29 -17.42 16.69 7.70
CA THR A 29 -17.62 17.67 6.63
C THR A 29 -16.50 18.70 6.51
N LYS A 30 -15.52 18.74 7.43
CA LYS A 30 -14.44 19.70 7.38
C LYS A 30 -13.27 19.19 6.56
N ASP A 31 -12.68 20.07 5.75
CA ASP A 31 -11.45 19.84 4.97
C ASP A 31 -10.26 19.53 5.88
N MET A 32 -10.25 18.29 6.41
CA MET A 32 -9.20 17.80 7.31
C MET A 32 -7.91 17.62 6.51
N ARG A 33 -6.81 18.15 7.01
CA ARG A 33 -5.48 17.99 6.42
C ARG A 33 -4.84 16.69 6.92
N ILE A 34 -4.66 15.72 6.04
CA ILE A 34 -4.13 14.40 6.38
C ILE A 34 -2.73 14.23 5.81
N VAL A 35 -1.79 13.79 6.65
CA VAL A 35 -0.53 13.19 6.20
C VAL A 35 -0.68 11.68 6.27
N CYS A 36 -0.52 11.00 5.13
CA CYS A 36 -0.64 9.54 5.05
C CYS A 36 0.73 8.89 4.87
N LEU A 37 1.16 8.11 5.87
CA LEU A 37 2.50 7.48 5.91
C LEU A 37 2.49 6.02 5.47
N SER A 38 1.55 5.63 4.61
CA SER A 38 1.44 4.26 4.15
C SER A 38 0.77 4.17 2.78
N LYS A 39 1.42 3.50 1.82
CA LYS A 39 0.94 3.38 0.45
C LYS A 39 -0.47 2.75 0.33
N HIS A 40 -0.76 1.70 1.11
CA HIS A 40 -2.09 1.08 1.04
C HIS A 40 -3.16 1.99 1.66
N LEU A 41 -2.89 2.66 2.78
CA LEU A 41 -3.83 3.61 3.36
C LEU A 41 -4.12 4.77 2.41
N THR A 42 -3.11 5.24 1.66
CA THR A 42 -3.30 6.26 0.62
C THR A 42 -4.33 5.79 -0.41
N GLU A 43 -4.19 4.59 -0.98
CA GLU A 43 -5.18 4.04 -1.91
C GLU A 43 -6.58 3.96 -1.29
N TYR A 44 -6.69 3.45 -0.05
CA TYR A 44 -7.97 3.31 0.62
C TYR A 44 -8.68 4.65 0.85
N VAL A 45 -7.94 5.67 1.29
CA VAL A 45 -8.48 7.02 1.52
C VAL A 45 -8.95 7.65 0.19
N PHE A 46 -8.17 7.48 -0.89
CA PHE A 46 -8.59 7.92 -2.22
C PHE A 46 -9.85 7.17 -2.70
N ALA A 47 -9.90 5.85 -2.54
CA ALA A 47 -11.06 5.05 -2.93
C ALA A 47 -12.34 5.43 -2.16
N LEU A 48 -12.21 5.83 -0.90
CA LEU A 48 -13.30 6.34 -0.06
C LEU A 48 -13.72 7.78 -0.41
N GLY A 49 -13.13 8.40 -1.45
CA GLY A 49 -13.44 9.76 -1.87
C GLY A 49 -12.85 10.85 -0.99
N LYS A 50 -11.92 10.49 -0.08
CA LYS A 50 -11.26 11.42 0.86
C LYS A 50 -9.83 11.79 0.45
N GLY A 51 -9.43 11.47 -0.78
CA GLY A 51 -8.09 11.76 -1.30
C GLY A 51 -7.75 13.26 -1.32
N HIS A 52 -8.74 14.13 -1.50
CA HIS A 52 -8.56 15.60 -1.45
C HIS A 52 -8.13 16.12 -0.09
N ASN A 53 -8.35 15.35 0.98
CA ASN A 53 -7.90 15.66 2.33
C ASN A 53 -6.39 15.37 2.54
N ILE A 54 -5.77 14.55 1.67
CA ILE A 54 -4.36 14.19 1.83
C ILE A 54 -3.50 15.34 1.32
N VAL A 55 -2.70 15.93 2.22
CA VAL A 55 -1.79 17.04 1.91
C VAL A 55 -0.35 16.60 1.68
N ALA A 56 0.02 15.43 2.20
CA ALA A 56 1.31 14.80 1.94
C ALA A 56 1.27 13.29 2.19
N VAL A 57 2.17 12.58 1.52
CA VAL A 57 2.26 11.12 1.56
C VAL A 57 3.70 10.67 1.82
N ASP A 58 3.88 9.39 2.13
CA ASP A 58 5.21 8.78 2.11
C ASP A 58 5.68 8.52 0.68
N LEU A 59 7.00 8.37 0.50
CA LEU A 59 7.64 8.18 -0.82
C LEU A 59 7.10 6.98 -1.60
N THR A 60 6.54 5.98 -0.92
CA THR A 60 6.05 4.74 -1.55
C THR A 60 4.59 4.81 -2.00
N SER A 61 3.89 5.88 -1.66
CA SER A 61 2.49 6.12 -2.02
C SER A 61 2.36 6.59 -3.47
N THR A 62 2.39 5.67 -4.42
CA THR A 62 2.41 5.94 -5.87
C THR A 62 1.07 5.70 -6.56
N TYR A 63 0.03 5.29 -5.83
CA TYR A 63 -1.30 5.06 -6.36
C TYR A 63 -2.38 5.74 -5.49
N PRO A 64 -3.41 6.33 -6.13
CA PRO A 64 -3.60 6.56 -7.56
C PRO A 64 -2.58 7.56 -8.13
N ASP A 65 -2.59 7.80 -9.45
CA ASP A 65 -1.63 8.73 -10.07
C ASP A 65 -1.67 10.13 -9.46
N SER A 66 -2.83 10.58 -8.99
CA SER A 66 -2.97 11.85 -8.26
C SER A 66 -2.18 11.89 -6.95
N ALA A 67 -1.91 10.74 -6.32
CA ALA A 67 -1.06 10.69 -5.12
C ALA A 67 0.41 11.08 -5.42
N LYS A 68 0.89 10.83 -6.66
CA LYS A 68 2.23 11.22 -7.11
C LYS A 68 2.44 12.73 -7.19
N LEU A 69 1.34 13.49 -7.27
CA LEU A 69 1.36 14.96 -7.31
C LEU A 69 1.42 15.60 -5.93
N LEU A 70 1.22 14.81 -4.87
CA LEU A 70 1.26 15.29 -3.49
C LEU A 70 2.70 15.44 -3.01
N LYS A 71 2.89 16.32 -2.00
CA LYS A 71 4.18 16.45 -1.32
C LYS A 71 4.55 15.14 -0.65
N THR A 72 5.83 14.77 -0.68
CA THR A 72 6.33 13.61 0.06
C THR A 72 7.07 14.02 1.33
N VAL A 73 6.81 13.30 2.43
CA VAL A 73 7.52 13.46 3.70
C VAL A 73 8.66 12.45 3.88
N GLY A 74 9.01 11.73 2.83
CA GLY A 74 10.11 10.77 2.80
C GLY A 74 9.66 9.31 2.88
N TYR A 75 10.63 8.40 3.00
CA TYR A 75 10.38 6.96 3.04
C TYR A 75 9.82 6.55 4.41
N HIS A 76 8.70 5.83 4.46
CA HIS A 76 7.98 5.48 5.70
C HIS A 76 8.84 4.82 6.79
N ARG A 77 9.96 4.16 6.45
CA ARG A 77 10.91 3.58 7.43
C ARG A 77 12.12 4.47 7.73
N ALA A 78 12.18 5.67 7.17
CA ALA A 78 13.25 6.63 7.37
C ALA A 78 12.66 8.05 7.35
N LEU A 79 11.63 8.26 8.15
CA LEU A 79 10.92 9.55 8.25
C LEU A 79 11.69 10.55 9.08
N ASN A 80 11.45 11.84 8.80
CA ASN A 80 11.88 12.95 9.61
C ASN A 80 10.65 13.63 10.21
N PRO A 81 10.55 13.75 11.58
CA PRO A 81 9.44 14.39 12.24
C PRO A 81 9.17 15.81 11.76
N GLU A 82 10.22 16.62 11.55
CA GLU A 82 10.09 18.01 11.12
C GLU A 82 9.40 18.11 9.75
N GLY A 83 9.68 17.19 8.82
CA GLY A 83 9.02 17.13 7.52
C GLY A 83 7.51 16.88 7.64
N ILE A 84 7.10 16.06 8.61
CA ILE A 84 5.69 15.76 8.88
C ILE A 84 5.02 16.99 9.55
N ILE A 85 5.66 17.58 10.56
CA ILE A 85 5.17 18.75 11.31
C ILE A 85 5.01 19.95 10.36
N ALA A 86 5.95 20.15 9.43
CA ALA A 86 5.91 21.24 8.46
C ALA A 86 4.71 21.19 7.50
N MET A 87 4.07 20.02 7.34
CA MET A 87 2.82 19.90 6.57
C MET A 87 1.60 20.45 7.30
N ASN A 88 1.73 20.79 8.59
CA ASN A 88 0.65 21.28 9.46
C ASN A 88 -0.62 20.41 9.31
N PRO A 89 -0.55 19.10 9.57
CA PRO A 89 -1.69 18.22 9.45
C PRO A 89 -2.62 18.30 10.67
N ASP A 90 -3.92 18.12 10.44
CA ASP A 90 -4.90 17.85 11.49
C ASP A 90 -4.83 16.40 11.96
N LEU A 91 -4.37 15.50 11.08
CA LEU A 91 -4.28 14.05 11.31
C LEU A 91 -3.09 13.45 10.57
N VAL A 92 -2.35 12.60 11.24
CA VAL A 92 -1.36 11.70 10.63
C VAL A 92 -1.89 10.27 10.71
N ILE A 93 -2.01 9.59 9.57
CA ILE A 93 -2.40 8.18 9.52
C ILE A 93 -1.23 7.31 9.05
N HIS A 94 -1.10 6.14 9.68
CA HIS A 94 -0.02 5.20 9.37
C HIS A 94 -0.43 3.75 9.58
N SER A 95 0.30 2.83 8.94
CA SER A 95 0.39 1.43 9.35
C SER A 95 1.49 1.26 10.40
N ASN A 96 1.51 0.12 11.08
CA ASN A 96 2.45 -0.10 12.19
C ASN A 96 3.90 -0.43 11.74
N ASP A 97 4.29 -0.05 10.52
CA ASP A 97 5.60 -0.35 9.92
C ASP A 97 6.44 0.90 9.61
N ILE A 98 6.13 2.02 10.25
CA ILE A 98 6.89 3.27 10.09
C ILE A 98 8.12 3.32 11.01
N GLY A 99 9.12 4.08 10.59
CA GLY A 99 10.37 4.27 11.34
C GLY A 99 11.06 5.60 11.00
N PRO A 100 12.10 5.94 11.75
CA PRO A 100 12.59 5.27 12.97
C PRO A 100 11.60 5.35 14.15
N GLU A 101 11.79 4.49 15.18
CA GLU A 101 10.83 4.34 16.30
C GLU A 101 10.56 5.65 17.07
N ASN A 102 11.52 6.57 17.07
CA ASN A 102 11.39 7.86 17.76
C ASN A 102 10.51 8.89 17.03
N VAL A 103 10.09 8.62 15.76
CA VAL A 103 9.29 9.57 14.98
C VAL A 103 7.91 9.78 15.58
N LEU A 104 7.18 8.69 15.92
CA LEU A 104 5.85 8.80 16.50
C LEU A 104 5.85 9.58 17.81
N PRO A 105 6.71 9.26 18.80
CA PRO A 105 6.79 10.05 20.04
C PRO A 105 7.06 11.54 19.80
N GLN A 106 7.88 11.88 18.80
CA GLN A 106 8.23 13.27 18.52
C GLN A 106 7.07 14.06 17.92
N ILE A 107 6.35 13.50 16.92
CA ILE A 107 5.20 14.18 16.33
C ILE A 107 4.01 14.28 17.29
N ILE A 108 3.81 13.25 18.15
CA ILE A 108 2.79 13.30 19.22
C ILE A 108 3.15 14.39 20.25
N LYS A 109 4.42 14.48 20.67
CA LYS A 109 4.89 15.54 21.58
C LYS A 109 4.73 16.94 20.98
N ALA A 110 4.83 17.06 19.66
CA ALA A 110 4.55 18.30 18.93
C ALA A 110 3.04 18.62 18.83
N GLY A 111 2.16 17.81 19.42
CA GLY A 111 0.70 18.03 19.46
C GLY A 111 -0.06 17.52 18.26
N LEU A 112 0.56 16.71 17.37
CA LEU A 112 -0.13 16.14 16.21
C LEU A 112 -1.02 14.97 16.63
N ASN A 113 -2.22 14.92 16.05
CA ASN A 113 -3.11 13.76 16.17
C ASN A 113 -2.62 12.64 15.25
N VAL A 114 -2.34 11.46 15.82
CA VAL A 114 -1.80 10.30 15.09
C VAL A 114 -2.72 9.11 15.24
N LYS A 115 -3.05 8.46 14.13
CA LYS A 115 -3.93 7.30 14.11
C LYS A 115 -3.30 6.14 13.34
N ALA A 116 -3.15 4.99 14.01
CA ALA A 116 -2.74 3.75 13.36
C ALA A 116 -3.97 3.01 12.80
N PHE A 117 -3.79 2.42 11.60
CA PHE A 117 -4.72 1.47 11.01
C PHE A 117 -3.99 0.17 10.68
N GLY A 118 -4.71 -0.94 10.66
CA GLY A 118 -4.14 -2.25 10.37
C GLY A 118 -3.66 -2.43 8.93
N GLY A 119 -2.87 -3.45 8.71
CA GLY A 119 -2.48 -3.86 7.35
C GLY A 119 -3.57 -4.68 6.66
N ALA A 120 -3.54 -4.72 5.32
CA ALA A 120 -4.45 -5.47 4.48
C ALA A 120 -3.77 -6.72 3.89
N ASN A 121 -3.36 -7.66 4.75
CA ASN A 121 -2.59 -8.86 4.38
C ASN A 121 -3.47 -10.08 4.04
N THR A 122 -4.78 -9.94 4.19
CA THR A 122 -5.79 -10.91 3.79
C THR A 122 -7.00 -10.17 3.21
N ILE A 123 -7.84 -10.86 2.45
CA ILE A 123 -9.10 -10.30 1.95
C ILE A 123 -9.98 -9.84 3.11
N ASP A 124 -10.04 -10.62 4.20
CA ASP A 124 -10.83 -10.25 5.39
C ASP A 124 -10.26 -9.01 6.08
N SER A 125 -8.93 -8.90 6.24
CA SER A 125 -8.33 -7.69 6.80
C SER A 125 -8.54 -6.46 5.91
N ALA A 126 -8.62 -6.63 4.59
CA ALA A 126 -8.99 -5.56 3.66
C ALA A 126 -10.43 -5.08 3.87
N ARG A 127 -11.39 -6.02 4.04
CA ARG A 127 -12.79 -5.70 4.38
C ARG A 127 -12.90 -4.94 5.70
N ILE A 128 -12.19 -5.44 6.73
CA ILE A 128 -12.17 -4.81 8.06
C ILE A 128 -11.60 -3.39 7.95
N LEU A 129 -10.50 -3.20 7.23
CA LEU A 129 -9.88 -1.89 7.06
C LEU A 129 -10.80 -0.91 6.31
N LEU A 130 -11.49 -1.35 5.25
CA LEU A 130 -12.49 -0.53 4.56
C LEU A 130 -13.61 -0.08 5.50
N LYS A 131 -14.14 -0.99 6.32
CA LYS A 131 -15.17 -0.65 7.31
C LYS A 131 -14.67 0.33 8.37
N GLN A 132 -13.46 0.11 8.89
CA GLN A 132 -12.85 1.00 9.88
C GLN A 132 -12.64 2.41 9.34
N LEU A 133 -12.07 2.53 8.13
CA LEU A 133 -11.86 3.83 7.47
C LEU A 133 -13.19 4.47 7.06
N GLY A 134 -14.15 3.69 6.55
CA GLY A 134 -15.50 4.16 6.25
C GLY A 134 -16.18 4.81 7.43
N LYS A 135 -16.16 4.12 8.59
CA LYS A 135 -16.69 4.65 9.85
C LYS A 135 -15.90 5.87 10.32
N PHE A 136 -14.58 5.83 10.24
CA PHE A 136 -13.73 6.92 10.69
C PHE A 136 -13.97 8.23 9.92
N PHE A 137 -14.21 8.12 8.60
CA PHE A 137 -14.45 9.27 7.72
C PHE A 137 -15.95 9.57 7.51
N GLY A 138 -16.88 8.86 8.14
CA GLY A 138 -18.32 9.04 7.97
C GLY A 138 -18.82 8.72 6.55
N VAL A 139 -18.24 7.71 5.90
CA VAL A 139 -18.55 7.29 4.53
C VAL A 139 -18.78 5.78 4.42
N GLU A 140 -19.52 5.22 5.38
CA GLU A 140 -19.76 3.77 5.52
C GLU A 140 -20.41 3.17 4.26
N LYS A 141 -21.36 3.87 3.65
CA LYS A 141 -22.01 3.42 2.41
C LYS A 141 -21.04 3.27 1.24
N VAL A 142 -20.03 4.15 1.16
CA VAL A 142 -18.97 4.06 0.14
C VAL A 142 -18.08 2.84 0.44
N ALA A 143 -17.71 2.65 1.70
CA ALA A 143 -16.91 1.50 2.13
C ALA A 143 -17.63 0.17 1.81
N ASP A 144 -18.94 0.05 2.10
CA ASP A 144 -19.72 -1.15 1.80
C ASP A 144 -19.80 -1.41 0.28
N SER A 145 -19.94 -0.36 -0.53
CA SER A 145 -19.91 -0.47 -1.99
C SER A 145 -18.57 -0.95 -2.52
N LEU A 146 -17.46 -0.46 -1.94
CA LEU A 146 -16.11 -0.89 -2.29
C LEU A 146 -15.84 -2.35 -1.90
N ILE A 147 -16.33 -2.77 -0.73
CA ILE A 147 -16.23 -4.17 -0.28
C ILE A 147 -16.99 -5.07 -1.27
N LYS A 148 -18.24 -4.71 -1.60
CA LYS A 148 -19.02 -5.47 -2.57
C LYS A 148 -18.32 -5.57 -3.92
N LYS A 149 -17.80 -4.46 -4.45
CA LYS A 149 -17.04 -4.45 -5.72
C LYS A 149 -15.82 -5.35 -5.65
N MET A 150 -15.06 -5.31 -4.56
CA MET A 150 -13.89 -6.17 -4.36
C MET A 150 -14.30 -7.65 -4.35
N ASP A 151 -15.36 -8.01 -3.62
CA ASP A 151 -15.84 -9.39 -3.50
C ASP A 151 -16.40 -9.91 -4.83
N ASP A 152 -17.20 -9.11 -5.53
CA ASP A 152 -17.70 -9.45 -6.87
C ASP A 152 -16.54 -9.68 -7.87
N GLY A 153 -15.49 -8.85 -7.79
CA GLY A 153 -14.30 -9.00 -8.63
C GLY A 153 -13.51 -10.28 -8.31
N ILE A 154 -13.39 -10.65 -7.03
CA ILE A 154 -12.73 -11.90 -6.61
C ILE A 154 -13.55 -13.12 -7.08
N ALA A 155 -14.87 -13.07 -6.95
CA ALA A 155 -15.76 -14.13 -7.46
C ALA A 155 -15.62 -14.28 -8.98
N LYS A 156 -15.63 -13.17 -9.71
CA LYS A 156 -15.40 -13.17 -11.17
C LYS A 156 -14.03 -13.75 -11.56
N ALA A 157 -12.98 -13.48 -10.79
CA ALA A 157 -11.66 -14.07 -11.01
C ALA A 157 -11.70 -15.58 -10.83
N ALA A 158 -12.37 -16.09 -9.78
CA ALA A 158 -12.55 -17.53 -9.56
C ALA A 158 -13.34 -18.20 -10.70
N ASP A 159 -14.42 -17.58 -11.18
CA ASP A 159 -15.18 -18.08 -12.34
C ASP A 159 -14.33 -18.09 -13.62
N THR A 160 -13.50 -17.05 -13.80
CA THR A 160 -12.57 -16.99 -14.93
C THR A 160 -11.60 -18.17 -14.92
N LEU A 161 -10.97 -18.45 -13.76
CA LEU A 161 -10.07 -19.59 -13.60
C LEU A 161 -10.76 -20.92 -13.88
N LYS A 162 -11.95 -21.12 -13.29
CA LYS A 162 -12.73 -22.33 -13.52
C LYS A 162 -13.03 -22.56 -15.00
N ALA A 163 -13.31 -21.48 -15.72
CA ALA A 163 -13.60 -21.54 -17.14
C ALA A 163 -12.34 -21.80 -18.02
N LEU A 164 -11.12 -21.57 -17.50
CA LEU A 164 -9.87 -21.87 -18.21
C LEU A 164 -9.53 -23.36 -18.20
N GLN A 165 -10.13 -24.17 -17.32
CA GLN A 165 -9.91 -25.63 -17.21
C GLN A 165 -8.42 -26.00 -17.18
N LEU A 166 -7.63 -25.27 -16.37
CA LEU A 166 -6.19 -25.46 -16.27
C LEU A 166 -5.87 -26.90 -15.82
N THR A 167 -5.03 -27.60 -16.58
CA THR A 167 -4.57 -28.97 -16.28
C THR A 167 -3.37 -28.96 -15.35
N ASP A 168 -2.51 -27.94 -15.48
CA ASP A 168 -1.26 -27.82 -14.74
C ASP A 168 -1.17 -26.49 -14.01
N SER A 169 -0.56 -26.52 -12.81
CA SER A 169 -0.30 -25.32 -12.03
C SER A 169 1.11 -24.81 -12.29
N LEU A 170 1.23 -23.68 -12.98
CA LEU A 170 2.50 -23.01 -13.27
C LEU A 170 3.18 -22.53 -11.96
N LYS A 171 4.48 -22.73 -11.86
CA LYS A 171 5.30 -22.20 -10.78
C LYS A 171 5.66 -20.76 -11.04
N VAL A 172 5.27 -19.86 -10.16
CA VAL A 172 5.48 -18.40 -10.32
C VAL A 172 6.37 -17.86 -9.21
N MET A 173 7.37 -17.07 -9.58
CA MET A 173 8.22 -16.33 -8.66
C MET A 173 7.99 -14.83 -8.83
N ILE A 174 7.91 -14.09 -7.73
CA ILE A 174 7.88 -12.61 -7.77
C ILE A 174 9.28 -12.09 -7.41
N ILE A 175 9.87 -11.31 -8.32
CA ILE A 175 11.14 -10.61 -8.09
C ILE A 175 10.86 -9.11 -8.00
N HIS A 176 11.21 -8.54 -6.85
CA HIS A 176 11.05 -7.13 -6.54
C HIS A 176 12.40 -6.44 -6.42
N PHE A 177 12.48 -5.20 -6.89
CA PHE A 177 13.63 -4.33 -6.71
C PHE A 177 13.31 -3.21 -5.72
N GLY A 178 14.18 -3.04 -4.73
CA GLY A 178 14.06 -1.92 -3.80
C GLY A 178 14.28 -0.58 -4.49
N GLN A 179 13.55 0.45 -4.07
CA GLN A 179 13.64 1.79 -4.66
C GLN A 179 15.03 2.44 -4.51
N ARG A 180 15.78 2.08 -3.47
CA ARG A 180 17.06 2.72 -3.15
C ARG A 180 18.29 1.96 -3.62
N ASN A 181 18.19 0.65 -3.84
CA ASN A 181 19.35 -0.21 -4.12
C ASN A 181 19.07 -1.08 -5.35
N ASN A 182 20.11 -1.40 -6.13
CA ASN A 182 20.03 -2.42 -7.17
C ASN A 182 19.86 -3.86 -6.60
N THR A 183 19.46 -3.96 -5.34
CA THR A 183 19.23 -5.23 -4.67
C THR A 183 17.83 -5.72 -5.03
N TYR A 184 17.75 -6.94 -5.53
CA TYR A 184 16.47 -7.60 -5.79
C TYR A 184 16.11 -8.53 -4.62
N PHE A 185 14.80 -8.73 -4.45
CA PHE A 185 14.22 -9.59 -3.42
C PHE A 185 13.21 -10.52 -4.07
N VAL A 186 13.19 -11.77 -3.62
CA VAL A 186 12.10 -12.68 -3.97
C VAL A 186 10.98 -12.51 -2.95
N MET A 187 9.79 -12.22 -3.43
CA MET A 187 8.60 -11.94 -2.62
C MET A 187 7.65 -13.14 -2.51
N SER A 188 7.95 -14.25 -3.16
CA SER A 188 7.15 -15.49 -3.10
C SER A 188 7.74 -16.48 -2.09
N GLY A 189 6.87 -17.28 -1.47
CA GLY A 189 7.31 -18.42 -0.65
C GLY A 189 7.01 -18.35 0.84
N ARG A 190 6.03 -17.52 1.30
CA ARG A 190 5.80 -17.31 2.73
C ARG A 190 4.37 -17.06 3.19
N ASN A 191 3.38 -17.45 2.43
CA ASN A 191 2.01 -17.04 2.69
C ASN A 191 1.81 -15.52 2.77
N GLY A 192 2.74 -14.75 2.21
CA GLY A 192 2.60 -13.31 2.01
C GLY A 192 1.47 -12.97 1.04
N VAL A 193 1.19 -11.69 0.86
CA VAL A 193 0.14 -11.25 -0.07
C VAL A 193 0.49 -11.68 -1.50
N GLY A 194 1.76 -11.56 -1.93
CA GLY A 194 2.20 -12.01 -3.24
C GLY A 194 1.91 -13.49 -3.50
N ASP A 195 2.16 -14.38 -2.53
CA ASP A 195 1.81 -15.80 -2.65
C ASP A 195 0.32 -16.03 -2.79
N LYS A 196 -0.48 -15.30 -2.02
CA LYS A 196 -1.94 -15.38 -2.09
C LYS A 196 -2.44 -14.89 -3.46
N MET A 197 -1.86 -13.81 -4.00
CA MET A 197 -2.18 -13.31 -5.33
C MET A 197 -1.85 -14.33 -6.43
N ILE A 198 -0.68 -14.99 -6.36
CA ILE A 198 -0.31 -16.08 -7.27
C ILE A 198 -1.34 -17.23 -7.21
N ARG A 199 -1.75 -17.63 -6.00
CA ARG A 199 -2.75 -18.70 -5.82
C ARG A 199 -4.14 -18.29 -6.32
N LEU A 200 -4.55 -17.05 -6.07
CA LEU A 200 -5.80 -16.48 -6.60
C LEU A 200 -5.78 -16.43 -8.14
N ALA A 201 -4.60 -16.37 -8.74
CA ALA A 201 -4.44 -16.45 -10.19
C ALA A 201 -4.27 -17.88 -10.73
N GLY A 202 -4.53 -18.92 -9.93
CA GLY A 202 -4.48 -20.33 -10.36
C GLY A 202 -3.07 -20.90 -10.50
N CYS A 203 -2.07 -20.25 -9.92
CA CYS A 203 -0.67 -20.67 -9.99
C CYS A 203 -0.13 -21.09 -8.63
N THR A 204 1.02 -21.77 -8.63
CA THR A 204 1.75 -22.17 -7.42
C THR A 204 2.95 -21.25 -7.22
N PRO A 205 3.13 -20.62 -6.02
CA PRO A 205 4.34 -19.89 -5.74
C PRO A 205 5.58 -20.81 -5.86
N ALA A 206 6.58 -20.35 -6.60
CA ALA A 206 7.89 -21.00 -6.62
C ALA A 206 8.55 -20.73 -5.26
N THR A 207 8.36 -21.64 -4.32
CA THR A 207 8.78 -21.48 -2.95
C THR A 207 10.26 -21.83 -2.78
N TYR A 208 10.93 -21.05 -1.95
CA TYR A 208 12.20 -21.38 -1.35
C TYR A 208 11.99 -21.52 0.17
N ASN A 209 12.59 -22.54 0.79
CA ASN A 209 12.44 -22.84 2.23
C ASN A 209 13.11 -21.80 3.16
N GLY A 210 13.47 -20.65 2.66
CA GLY A 210 14.10 -19.56 3.39
C GLY A 210 13.16 -18.67 4.17
N LYS A 211 13.63 -18.05 5.24
CA LYS A 211 12.88 -17.12 6.11
C LYS A 211 12.94 -15.65 5.61
N GLY A 212 11.96 -15.10 4.90
CA GLY A 212 11.75 -13.69 4.52
C GLY A 212 12.08 -13.35 3.08
N ALA A 213 11.54 -12.23 2.62
CA ALA A 213 11.98 -11.59 1.40
C ALA A 213 13.45 -11.22 1.56
N ARG A 214 14.35 -12.09 1.15
CA ARG A 214 15.81 -11.86 1.16
C ARG A 214 16.33 -12.10 -0.24
N GLY A 215 17.45 -11.47 -0.56
CA GLY A 215 18.17 -11.79 -1.78
C GLY A 215 18.38 -13.30 -1.86
N MET A 216 17.90 -13.94 -2.92
CA MET A 216 18.19 -15.35 -3.19
C MET A 216 19.51 -15.42 -3.96
N SER A 217 20.31 -16.44 -3.66
CA SER A 217 21.46 -16.73 -4.50
C SER A 217 21.03 -17.19 -5.90
N ALA A 218 21.92 -17.08 -6.88
CA ALA A 218 21.65 -17.56 -8.25
C ALA A 218 21.25 -19.04 -8.27
N GLU A 219 21.90 -19.87 -7.44
CA GLU A 219 21.61 -21.29 -7.29
C GLU A 219 20.20 -21.51 -6.74
N ALA A 220 19.78 -20.73 -5.74
CA ALA A 220 18.45 -20.86 -5.15
C ALA A 220 17.35 -20.47 -6.15
N VAL A 221 17.56 -19.43 -6.98
CA VAL A 221 16.65 -19.07 -8.07
C VAL A 221 16.59 -20.20 -9.11
N ALA A 222 17.74 -20.73 -9.53
CA ALA A 222 17.80 -21.82 -10.49
C ALA A 222 17.14 -23.11 -9.97
N MET A 223 17.34 -23.46 -8.69
CA MET A 223 16.71 -24.61 -8.05
C MET A 223 15.20 -24.48 -7.90
N ALA A 224 14.71 -23.30 -7.59
CA ALA A 224 13.26 -23.02 -7.52
C ALA A 224 12.60 -23.19 -8.90
N ASN A 225 13.37 -22.97 -9.96
CA ASN A 225 13.03 -23.16 -11.37
C ASN A 225 11.57 -22.73 -11.71
N PRO A 226 11.23 -21.43 -11.57
CA PRO A 226 9.90 -20.94 -11.92
C PRO A 226 9.64 -21.06 -13.42
N ASP A 227 8.37 -21.33 -13.78
CA ASP A 227 7.88 -21.30 -15.15
C ASP A 227 7.59 -19.87 -15.63
N ILE A 228 7.25 -19.00 -14.70
CA ILE A 228 7.03 -17.57 -14.93
C ILE A 228 7.67 -16.76 -13.80
N ILE A 229 8.26 -15.63 -14.15
CA ILE A 229 8.70 -14.62 -13.19
C ILE A 229 7.85 -13.36 -13.34
N ILE A 230 7.23 -12.92 -12.27
CA ILE A 230 6.64 -11.59 -12.16
C ILE A 230 7.74 -10.65 -11.69
N ALA A 231 8.15 -9.74 -12.56
CA ALA A 231 9.07 -8.66 -12.23
C ALA A 231 8.26 -7.41 -11.85
N THR A 232 8.50 -6.85 -10.66
CA THR A 232 7.80 -5.63 -10.27
C THR A 232 8.26 -4.43 -11.11
N ASP A 233 7.33 -3.52 -11.39
CA ASP A 233 7.46 -2.35 -12.25
C ASP A 233 8.77 -1.58 -12.02
N PHE A 234 9.02 -1.19 -10.78
CA PHE A 234 10.08 -0.26 -10.43
C PHE A 234 11.48 -0.69 -10.90
N GLY A 235 11.85 -1.94 -10.71
CA GLY A 235 13.16 -2.45 -11.14
C GLY A 235 13.18 -2.88 -12.59
N TYR A 236 12.07 -3.48 -13.06
CA TYR A 236 11.94 -3.91 -14.43
C TYR A 236 12.02 -2.73 -15.41
N ASP A 237 11.29 -1.65 -15.13
CA ASP A 237 11.26 -0.46 -16.00
C ASP A 237 12.63 0.22 -16.09
N ARG A 238 13.42 0.22 -15.03
CA ARG A 238 14.80 0.72 -15.05
C ARG A 238 15.74 -0.12 -15.91
N MET A 239 15.50 -1.42 -16.02
CA MET A 239 16.30 -2.29 -16.87
C MET A 239 16.00 -2.09 -18.36
N GLY A 240 14.79 -1.65 -18.69
CA GLY A 240 14.36 -1.26 -20.03
C GLY A 240 14.05 -2.42 -20.97
N SER A 241 14.44 -3.67 -20.65
CA SER A 241 14.11 -4.83 -21.49
C SER A 241 14.11 -6.14 -20.70
N MET A 242 13.34 -7.11 -21.22
CA MET A 242 13.29 -8.47 -20.70
C MET A 242 14.65 -9.18 -20.79
N ASP A 243 15.35 -9.03 -21.91
CA ASP A 243 16.65 -9.68 -22.10
C ASP A 243 17.69 -9.16 -21.12
N LYS A 244 17.65 -7.85 -20.82
CA LYS A 244 18.52 -7.27 -19.79
C LYS A 244 18.15 -7.75 -18.40
N PHE A 245 16.85 -7.91 -18.10
CA PHE A 245 16.40 -8.51 -16.84
C PHE A 245 16.94 -9.94 -16.68
N ILE A 246 16.76 -10.78 -17.69
CA ILE A 246 17.22 -12.17 -17.70
C ILE A 246 18.75 -12.27 -17.51
N SER A 247 19.51 -11.41 -18.16
CA SER A 247 20.98 -11.44 -18.09
C SER A 247 21.53 -10.82 -16.79
N THR A 248 20.80 -9.88 -16.17
CA THR A 248 21.28 -9.13 -15.01
C THR A 248 20.89 -9.80 -13.69
N VAL A 249 19.68 -10.41 -13.61
CA VAL A 249 19.22 -11.00 -12.34
C VAL A 249 19.81 -12.40 -12.17
N PRO A 250 20.63 -12.62 -11.13
CA PRO A 250 21.34 -13.87 -10.94
C PRO A 250 20.42 -15.09 -10.91
N GLY A 251 20.79 -16.12 -11.65
CA GLY A 251 20.07 -17.39 -11.72
C GLY A 251 18.85 -17.42 -12.65
N VAL A 252 18.32 -16.27 -13.06
CA VAL A 252 17.10 -16.19 -13.91
C VAL A 252 17.30 -16.88 -15.25
N ALA A 253 18.43 -16.66 -15.93
CA ALA A 253 18.74 -17.29 -17.22
C ALA A 253 18.73 -18.83 -17.18
N LEU A 254 18.92 -19.43 -16.02
CA LEU A 254 18.95 -20.90 -15.84
C LEU A 254 17.55 -21.50 -15.64
N THR A 255 16.54 -20.69 -15.33
CA THR A 255 15.16 -21.11 -15.07
C THR A 255 14.36 -21.36 -16.34
N ASN A 256 13.24 -22.11 -16.23
CA ASN A 256 12.26 -22.23 -17.31
C ASN A 256 11.74 -20.85 -17.75
N ALA A 257 11.47 -19.95 -16.80
CA ALA A 257 11.03 -18.59 -17.10
C ALA A 257 12.04 -17.81 -17.93
N GLY A 258 13.33 -17.89 -17.60
CA GLY A 258 14.40 -17.22 -18.34
C GLY A 258 14.60 -17.80 -19.74
N LYS A 259 14.68 -19.13 -19.87
CA LYS A 259 14.86 -19.84 -21.14
C LYS A 259 13.70 -19.59 -22.10
N ASN A 260 12.46 -19.56 -21.60
CA ASN A 260 11.25 -19.38 -22.38
C ASN A 260 10.81 -17.91 -22.48
N LYS A 261 11.60 -16.97 -21.99
CA LYS A 261 11.30 -15.52 -21.96
C LYS A 261 9.92 -15.20 -21.35
N ARG A 262 9.54 -15.94 -20.28
CA ARG A 262 8.28 -15.74 -19.57
C ARG A 262 8.49 -14.85 -18.34
N ILE A 263 8.88 -13.60 -18.59
CA ILE A 263 9.01 -12.55 -17.59
C ILE A 263 7.83 -11.59 -17.77
N VAL A 264 7.04 -11.39 -16.73
CA VAL A 264 5.82 -10.56 -16.75
C VAL A 264 6.04 -9.35 -15.84
N ARG A 265 5.88 -8.15 -16.41
CA ARG A 265 5.87 -6.91 -15.60
C ARG A 265 4.53 -6.77 -14.88
N PHE A 266 4.58 -6.46 -13.59
CA PHE A 266 3.39 -6.16 -12.81
C PHE A 266 3.68 -5.06 -11.77
N GLU A 267 2.65 -4.27 -11.41
CA GLU A 267 2.81 -3.21 -10.42
C GLU A 267 3.04 -3.80 -9.01
N GLU A 268 4.12 -3.41 -8.35
CA GLU A 268 4.43 -3.86 -6.99
C GLU A 268 3.29 -3.55 -6.03
N HIS A 269 2.72 -2.34 -6.16
CA HIS A 269 1.60 -1.86 -5.38
C HIS A 269 0.39 -2.83 -5.41
N ASP A 270 0.14 -3.46 -6.56
CA ASP A 270 -0.99 -4.37 -6.78
C ASP A 270 -0.73 -5.80 -6.26
N LEU A 271 0.49 -6.10 -5.77
CA LEU A 271 0.91 -7.43 -5.31
C LEU A 271 1.12 -7.54 -3.80
N ILE A 272 1.32 -6.44 -3.09
CA ILE A 272 1.87 -6.48 -1.72
C ILE A 272 0.85 -6.25 -0.60
N TYR A 273 -0.38 -5.89 -0.94
CA TYR A 273 -1.52 -5.82 -0.03
C TYR A 273 -2.83 -6.01 -0.80
N PHE A 274 -3.86 -6.46 -0.09
CA PHE A 274 -5.22 -6.47 -0.64
C PHE A 274 -5.85 -5.09 -0.49
N GLY A 275 -6.70 -4.72 -1.46
CA GLY A 275 -7.32 -3.40 -1.49
C GLY A 275 -8.60 -3.39 -2.32
N PRO A 276 -9.21 -2.21 -2.50
CA PRO A 276 -10.47 -2.07 -3.25
C PRO A 276 -10.41 -2.64 -4.67
N ARG A 277 -9.20 -2.71 -5.28
CA ARG A 277 -8.98 -3.22 -6.64
C ARG A 277 -8.52 -4.68 -6.71
N THR A 278 -8.50 -5.40 -5.60
CA THR A 278 -7.94 -6.78 -5.57
C THR A 278 -8.57 -7.68 -6.63
N GLY A 279 -9.89 -7.64 -6.82
CA GLY A 279 -10.57 -8.44 -7.85
C GLY A 279 -10.07 -8.13 -9.27
N ASP A 280 -9.97 -6.84 -9.59
CA ASP A 280 -9.45 -6.38 -10.89
C ASP A 280 -7.98 -6.80 -11.09
N ASN A 281 -7.16 -6.68 -10.04
CA ASN A 281 -5.75 -7.05 -10.07
C ASN A 281 -5.55 -8.56 -10.26
N VAL A 282 -6.38 -9.39 -9.62
CA VAL A 282 -6.36 -10.85 -9.82
C VAL A 282 -6.73 -11.21 -11.25
N ILE A 283 -7.78 -10.61 -11.82
CA ILE A 283 -8.18 -10.83 -13.23
C ILE A 283 -7.04 -10.44 -14.18
N LYS A 284 -6.42 -9.26 -13.97
CA LYS A 284 -5.25 -8.82 -14.73
C LYS A 284 -4.11 -9.85 -14.65
N LEU A 285 -3.85 -10.37 -13.46
CA LEU A 285 -2.81 -11.36 -13.23
C LEU A 285 -3.13 -12.68 -13.93
N ILE A 286 -4.38 -13.18 -13.87
CA ILE A 286 -4.82 -14.37 -14.61
C ILE A 286 -4.53 -14.23 -16.11
N ASN A 287 -4.92 -13.10 -16.71
CA ASN A 287 -4.73 -12.86 -18.14
C ASN A 287 -3.25 -12.83 -18.56
N LEU A 288 -2.37 -12.32 -17.68
CA LEU A 288 -0.94 -12.27 -17.92
C LEU A 288 -0.25 -13.63 -17.74
N LEU A 289 -0.70 -14.43 -16.78
CA LEU A 289 -0.09 -15.72 -16.47
C LEU A 289 -0.60 -16.84 -17.40
N HIS A 290 -1.84 -16.70 -17.96
CA HIS A 290 -2.48 -17.69 -18.83
C HIS A 290 -2.90 -17.10 -20.19
N PRO A 291 -1.98 -16.51 -20.99
CA PRO A 291 -2.35 -15.76 -22.20
C PRO A 291 -2.99 -16.65 -23.28
N SER A 292 -2.55 -17.89 -23.44
CA SER A 292 -3.08 -18.83 -24.47
C SER A 292 -4.52 -19.24 -24.17
N ALA A 293 -4.88 -19.43 -22.91
CA ALA A 293 -6.23 -19.76 -22.49
C ALA A 293 -7.18 -18.57 -22.60
N SER A 294 -6.66 -17.35 -22.46
CA SER A 294 -7.44 -16.10 -22.62
C SER A 294 -7.72 -15.75 -24.08
N ALA A 295 -6.85 -16.17 -25.01
CA ALA A 295 -7.00 -15.91 -26.45
C ALA A 295 -8.04 -16.79 -27.15
N GLN A 296 -8.36 -17.97 -26.59
CA GLN A 296 -9.35 -18.90 -27.17
C GLN A 296 -10.82 -18.47 -26.90
N LYS A 297 -11.06 -17.37 -26.17
CA LYS A 297 -12.39 -16.86 -25.80
C LYS A 297 -12.80 -15.56 -26.49
N LYS A 298 -12.05 -15.09 -27.48
CA LYS A 298 -12.45 -14.03 -28.40
C LYS A 298 -12.88 -14.65 -29.72
#